data_a3b5fbca5165798f7a52b2d50f024a6e
#
_entry.id   a3b5fbca5165798f7a52b2d50f024a6e
#
_cell.length_a   1.000
_cell.length_b   1.000
_cell.length_c   1.000
_cell.angle_alpha   90.00
_cell.angle_beta   90.00
_cell.angle_gamma   90.00
#
_symmetry.space_group_name_H-M   'P 1'
#
loop_
_entity.id
_entity.type
_entity.pdbx_description
1 polymer ?
#
loop_
_entity_poly.entity_id
_entity_poly.type
_entity_poly.pdbx_seq_one_letter_code
_entity_poly.pdbx_strand_id
1 'polypeptide(L)'
;MTTQAIELYRSVPRYLTARAVGDRLPGLLSGPLAPMRFVNRKDVVPLGPGWGRVRPLLSGICGSDLATIGGKSSFYFSPLVSLPFVPGHEVVGELLDDVDDLPQGTRIALEPVLGCLARGLDPCDNCKTGLKGRCDRVTTGHVSAGLQTGYCADTGGGWSKMFVAHRSQLHPVPDGLSDRRAVLLEPLSCAVHTALRANLEPNANVVVIGAGTVGILTLLAIKELTKAGHVAVVAKHARQREWAGAFGASEIVDPKEATNAVRRATGAMKLKPERGASFLLGGADVAIDCVGSRSSLNLALRITRAGGRVVVSGIPTEGADLTPLWFRELELVGAYTGGYETVGRGKTEIKTHSFDLATTIATENPIDGIVGATYPLSRWREAIDHALGAGKLGTLKVAFDPRLD
;
A
#
# COMPACT_ATOMS: atom_id res chain seq x y z
N MET A 1 25.05 8.73 -19.19
CA MET A 1 25.35 8.82 -17.76
C MET A 1 24.87 7.57 -17.06
N THR A 2 25.31 7.30 -15.84
CA THR A 2 24.88 6.14 -15.05
C THR A 2 24.32 6.60 -13.70
N THR A 3 23.29 5.93 -13.23
CA THR A 3 22.66 6.18 -11.93
C THR A 3 22.78 4.99 -11.00
N GLN A 4 22.95 5.26 -9.72
CA GLN A 4 22.93 4.23 -8.68
C GLN A 4 21.50 3.81 -8.40
N ALA A 5 21.28 2.49 -8.27
CA ALA A 5 19.97 1.93 -8.00
C ALA A 5 20.09 0.57 -7.28
N ILE A 6 19.03 0.22 -6.57
CA ILE A 6 18.80 -1.12 -6.06
C ILE A 6 17.87 -1.82 -7.04
N GLU A 7 18.37 -2.89 -7.66
CA GLU A 7 17.67 -3.61 -8.72
C GLU A 7 17.25 -5.00 -8.24
N LEU A 8 16.00 -5.36 -8.48
CA LEU A 8 15.49 -6.72 -8.33
C LEU A 8 15.59 -7.44 -9.68
N TYR A 9 16.23 -8.60 -9.68
CA TYR A 9 16.50 -9.37 -10.90
C TYR A 9 15.92 -10.79 -10.83
N ARG A 10 15.71 -11.38 -11.98
CA ARG A 10 15.16 -12.74 -12.09
C ARG A 10 16.16 -13.78 -11.59
N SER A 11 15.82 -14.49 -10.53
CA SER A 11 16.57 -15.63 -10.02
C SER A 11 15.63 -16.64 -9.39
N VAL A 12 15.25 -17.67 -10.14
CA VAL A 12 14.35 -18.72 -9.66
C VAL A 12 14.86 -19.41 -8.40
N PRO A 13 16.15 -19.83 -8.31
CA PRO A 13 16.65 -20.45 -7.08
C PRO A 13 16.53 -19.55 -5.84
N ARG A 14 16.93 -18.27 -5.96
CA ARG A 14 16.85 -17.32 -4.84
C ARG A 14 15.41 -17.04 -4.42
N TYR A 15 14.50 -16.89 -5.38
CA TYR A 15 13.09 -16.71 -5.13
C TYR A 15 12.49 -17.90 -4.37
N LEU A 16 12.76 -19.13 -4.82
CA LEU A 16 12.27 -20.35 -4.15
C LEU A 16 12.87 -20.50 -2.75
N THR A 17 14.16 -20.17 -2.57
CA THR A 17 14.79 -20.16 -1.24
C THR A 17 14.16 -19.14 -0.32
N ALA A 18 13.97 -17.90 -0.79
CA ALA A 18 13.28 -16.84 -0.03
C ALA A 18 11.87 -17.29 0.40
N ARG A 19 11.10 -17.89 -0.53
CA ARG A 19 9.75 -18.40 -0.27
C ARG A 19 9.74 -19.53 0.78
N ALA A 20 10.71 -20.43 0.74
CA ALA A 20 10.75 -21.61 1.62
C ALA A 20 11.19 -21.27 3.05
N VAL A 21 12.17 -20.38 3.21
CA VAL A 21 12.83 -20.17 4.51
C VAL A 21 12.84 -18.73 4.99
N GLY A 22 12.41 -17.76 4.19
CA GLY A 22 12.49 -16.32 4.51
C GLY A 22 11.74 -15.95 5.79
N ASP A 23 10.64 -16.61 6.12
CA ASP A 23 9.91 -16.37 7.37
C ASP A 23 10.68 -16.82 8.62
N ARG A 24 11.50 -17.87 8.50
CA ARG A 24 12.31 -18.40 9.60
C ARG A 24 13.65 -17.71 9.72
N LEU A 25 14.20 -17.24 8.60
CA LEU A 25 15.52 -16.61 8.49
C LEU A 25 15.41 -15.29 7.70
N PRO A 26 14.75 -14.25 8.24
CA PRO A 26 14.51 -13.00 7.52
C PRO A 26 15.78 -12.29 7.05
N GLY A 27 16.91 -12.43 7.74
CA GLY A 27 18.21 -11.91 7.29
C GLY A 27 18.72 -12.47 5.96
N LEU A 28 18.13 -13.57 5.44
CA LEU A 28 18.42 -14.02 4.06
C LEU A 28 17.83 -13.08 3.00
N LEU A 29 16.75 -12.34 3.34
CA LEU A 29 16.03 -11.47 2.43
C LEU A 29 16.79 -10.15 2.15
N SER A 30 17.73 -9.78 3.02
CA SER A 30 18.67 -8.66 2.85
C SER A 30 20.09 -9.13 2.58
N GLY A 31 20.37 -10.43 2.77
CA GLY A 31 21.68 -11.04 2.65
C GLY A 31 22.13 -11.29 1.19
N PRO A 32 23.25 -12.04 1.01
CA PRO A 32 23.81 -12.37 -0.32
C PRO A 32 22.86 -13.18 -1.20
N LEU A 33 21.90 -13.88 -0.62
CA LEU A 33 20.90 -14.69 -1.32
C LEU A 33 19.68 -13.88 -1.79
N ALA A 34 19.54 -12.61 -1.39
CA ALA A 34 18.46 -11.76 -1.88
C ALA A 34 18.52 -11.64 -3.41
N PRO A 35 17.37 -11.64 -4.11
CA PRO A 35 17.32 -11.43 -5.56
C PRO A 35 17.47 -9.95 -5.93
N MET A 36 18.26 -9.22 -5.16
CA MET A 36 18.52 -7.78 -5.30
C MET A 36 20.01 -7.48 -5.33
N ARG A 37 20.38 -6.40 -5.99
CA ARG A 37 21.75 -5.91 -6.08
C ARG A 37 21.78 -4.38 -6.17
N PHE A 38 22.81 -3.78 -5.59
CA PHE A 38 23.14 -2.38 -5.79
C PHE A 38 23.99 -2.24 -7.04
N VAL A 39 23.58 -1.40 -7.98
CA VAL A 39 24.18 -1.29 -9.30
C VAL A 39 24.35 0.15 -9.75
N ASN A 40 25.34 0.39 -10.61
CA ASN A 40 25.38 1.54 -11.49
C ASN A 40 24.77 1.12 -12.82
N ARG A 41 23.58 1.60 -13.13
CA ARG A 41 22.88 1.28 -14.38
C ARG A 41 22.85 2.50 -15.30
N LYS A 42 22.66 2.24 -16.60
CA LYS A 42 22.40 3.32 -17.56
C LYS A 42 21.19 4.13 -17.08
N ASP A 43 21.27 5.45 -17.21
CA ASP A 43 20.16 6.32 -16.90
C ASP A 43 18.93 5.91 -17.71
N VAL A 44 17.77 5.88 -17.07
CA VAL A 44 16.50 5.78 -17.78
C VAL A 44 16.24 7.11 -18.50
N VAL A 45 15.63 7.02 -19.65
CA VAL A 45 15.26 8.20 -20.47
C VAL A 45 13.75 8.31 -20.58
N PRO A 46 13.19 9.52 -20.74
CA PRO A 46 11.76 9.69 -20.99
C PRO A 46 11.28 8.81 -22.13
N LEU A 47 10.15 8.13 -21.92
CA LEU A 47 9.64 7.10 -22.83
C LEU A 47 8.75 7.64 -23.95
N GLY A 48 8.59 8.97 -24.04
CA GLY A 48 7.77 9.65 -25.04
C GLY A 48 7.15 10.93 -24.50
N PRO A 49 6.18 11.51 -25.20
CA PRO A 49 5.48 12.71 -24.76
C PRO A 49 4.86 12.55 -23.37
N GLY A 50 4.89 13.59 -22.56
CA GLY A 50 4.39 13.59 -21.19
C GLY A 50 5.24 12.81 -20.18
N TRP A 51 6.41 12.26 -20.59
CA TRP A 51 7.35 11.60 -19.69
C TRP A 51 8.48 12.53 -19.30
N GLY A 52 8.87 12.52 -18.03
CA GLY A 52 10.03 13.26 -17.52
C GLY A 52 10.82 12.47 -16.50
N ARG A 53 12.02 12.96 -16.24
CA ARG A 53 12.92 12.42 -15.22
C ARG A 53 12.55 12.98 -13.85
N VAL A 54 12.60 12.12 -12.84
CA VAL A 54 12.32 12.45 -11.44
C VAL A 54 13.53 12.07 -10.59
N ARG A 55 13.96 13.01 -9.75
CA ARG A 55 14.93 12.80 -8.69
C ARG A 55 14.18 12.47 -7.39
N PRO A 56 14.24 11.24 -6.85
CA PRO A 56 13.63 10.94 -5.56
C PRO A 56 14.26 11.76 -4.43
N LEU A 57 13.42 12.35 -3.58
CA LEU A 57 13.81 12.97 -2.31
C LEU A 57 13.69 11.97 -1.17
N LEU A 58 12.55 11.25 -1.13
CA LEU A 58 12.36 10.07 -0.28
C LEU A 58 11.61 9.00 -1.07
N SER A 59 11.91 7.73 -0.78
CA SER A 59 11.17 6.59 -1.30
C SER A 59 10.87 5.57 -0.20
N GLY A 60 9.60 5.33 0.07
CA GLY A 60 9.14 4.37 1.06
C GLY A 60 9.46 2.92 0.71
N ILE A 61 9.60 2.09 1.74
CA ILE A 61 9.63 0.63 1.61
C ILE A 61 8.23 0.12 1.94
N CYS A 62 7.53 -0.41 0.94
CA CYS A 62 6.19 -0.95 1.09
C CYS A 62 6.22 -2.42 1.53
N GLY A 63 5.14 -2.87 2.17
CA GLY A 63 4.92 -4.30 2.44
C GLY A 63 4.91 -5.17 1.17
N SER A 64 4.47 -4.61 0.03
CA SER A 64 4.50 -5.27 -1.28
C SER A 64 5.92 -5.53 -1.78
N ASP A 65 6.85 -4.58 -1.57
CA ASP A 65 8.26 -4.76 -1.90
C ASP A 65 8.86 -5.92 -1.08
N LEU A 66 8.58 -5.92 0.23
CA LEU A 66 9.04 -6.99 1.13
C LEU A 66 8.44 -8.35 0.78
N ALA A 67 7.16 -8.38 0.37
CA ALA A 67 6.52 -9.60 -0.11
C ALA A 67 7.16 -10.12 -1.40
N THR A 68 7.53 -9.22 -2.31
CA THR A 68 8.21 -9.56 -3.57
C THR A 68 9.62 -10.10 -3.32
N ILE A 69 10.39 -9.42 -2.47
CA ILE A 69 11.74 -9.86 -2.06
C ILE A 69 11.68 -11.22 -1.35
N GLY A 70 10.68 -11.42 -0.50
CA GLY A 70 10.45 -12.64 0.26
C GLY A 70 9.82 -13.79 -0.54
N GLY A 71 9.59 -13.63 -1.84
CA GLY A 71 8.96 -14.65 -2.68
C GLY A 71 7.50 -14.96 -2.31
N LYS A 72 6.82 -14.05 -1.61
CA LYS A 72 5.43 -14.20 -1.15
C LYS A 72 4.41 -13.66 -2.13
N SER A 73 4.82 -12.85 -3.10
CA SER A 73 3.95 -12.36 -4.16
C SER A 73 3.37 -13.52 -4.96
N SER A 74 2.08 -13.41 -5.28
CA SER A 74 1.41 -14.42 -6.10
C SER A 74 2.02 -14.50 -7.50
N PHE A 75 2.16 -15.71 -8.05
CA PHE A 75 2.54 -15.91 -9.45
C PHE A 75 1.53 -15.32 -10.44
N TYR A 76 0.32 -14.99 -9.98
CA TYR A 76 -0.65 -14.24 -10.77
C TYR A 76 -0.07 -12.93 -11.34
N PHE A 77 0.86 -12.29 -10.61
CA PHE A 77 1.52 -11.08 -11.08
C PHE A 77 2.65 -11.31 -12.09
N SER A 78 3.09 -12.55 -12.30
CA SER A 78 4.26 -12.83 -13.13
C SER A 78 4.20 -12.31 -14.57
N PRO A 79 3.06 -12.36 -15.30
CA PRO A 79 2.94 -11.77 -16.62
C PRO A 79 2.71 -10.25 -16.60
N LEU A 80 2.44 -9.67 -15.43
CA LEU A 80 2.08 -8.27 -15.25
C LEU A 80 3.27 -7.39 -14.82
N VAL A 81 4.48 -7.95 -14.78
CA VAL A 81 5.72 -7.26 -14.39
C VAL A 81 6.85 -7.61 -15.36
N SER A 82 7.79 -6.72 -15.54
CA SER A 82 9.00 -6.99 -16.34
C SER A 82 10.25 -6.87 -15.47
N LEU A 83 11.20 -7.79 -15.66
CA LEU A 83 12.44 -7.88 -14.91
C LEU A 83 13.65 -7.66 -15.82
N PRO A 84 14.76 -7.09 -15.33
CA PRO A 84 14.92 -6.55 -13.97
C PRO A 84 14.24 -5.21 -13.81
N PHE A 85 13.78 -4.89 -12.59
CA PHE A 85 13.24 -3.57 -12.28
C PHE A 85 13.86 -2.98 -11.00
N VAL A 86 13.76 -1.66 -10.87
CA VAL A 86 14.14 -0.94 -9.65
C VAL A 86 12.87 -0.71 -8.83
N PRO A 87 12.75 -1.23 -7.59
CA PRO A 87 11.59 -1.01 -6.74
C PRO A 87 11.44 0.45 -6.28
N GLY A 88 10.41 0.69 -5.48
CA GLY A 88 10.09 2.01 -4.90
C GLY A 88 9.00 2.72 -5.70
N HIS A 89 7.79 2.62 -5.20
CA HIS A 89 6.57 3.20 -5.77
C HIS A 89 5.91 4.22 -4.84
N GLU A 90 6.31 4.30 -3.58
CA GLU A 90 5.93 5.34 -2.63
C GLU A 90 7.02 6.44 -2.69
N VAL A 91 6.82 7.50 -3.46
CA VAL A 91 7.89 8.47 -3.75
C VAL A 91 7.40 9.91 -3.63
N VAL A 92 8.17 10.72 -2.93
CA VAL A 92 8.23 12.16 -3.15
C VAL A 92 9.53 12.48 -3.90
N GLY A 93 9.44 13.27 -4.95
CA GLY A 93 10.57 13.61 -5.80
C GLY A 93 10.48 15.01 -6.39
N GLU A 94 11.48 15.38 -7.16
CA GLU A 94 11.58 16.65 -7.88
C GLU A 94 11.76 16.39 -9.37
N LEU A 95 11.03 17.09 -10.22
CA LEU A 95 11.16 17.00 -11.66
C LEU A 95 12.50 17.55 -12.13
N LEU A 96 13.19 16.80 -12.99
CA LEU A 96 14.43 17.21 -13.63
C LEU A 96 14.20 17.79 -15.04
N ASP A 97 12.99 17.69 -15.56
CA ASP A 97 12.54 18.18 -16.85
C ASP A 97 11.19 18.89 -16.68
N ASP A 98 10.84 19.77 -17.64
CA ASP A 98 9.46 20.21 -17.81
C ASP A 98 8.60 19.02 -18.27
N VAL A 99 7.44 18.81 -17.66
CA VAL A 99 6.51 17.72 -17.99
C VAL A 99 5.11 18.32 -18.16
N ASP A 100 4.69 18.53 -19.40
CA ASP A 100 3.44 19.20 -19.78
C ASP A 100 3.27 20.56 -19.03
N ASP A 101 2.32 20.64 -18.10
CA ASP A 101 2.01 21.82 -17.28
C ASP A 101 2.88 21.96 -16.02
N LEU A 102 3.77 21.00 -15.76
CA LEU A 102 4.63 20.99 -14.58
C LEU A 102 6.07 21.38 -14.94
N PRO A 103 6.58 22.52 -14.46
CA PRO A 103 7.94 22.96 -14.73
C PRO A 103 8.98 22.11 -13.99
N GLN A 104 10.20 22.08 -14.52
CA GLN A 104 11.38 21.55 -13.83
C GLN A 104 11.49 22.14 -12.41
N GLY A 105 11.90 21.33 -11.44
CA GLY A 105 11.99 21.71 -10.03
C GLY A 105 10.70 21.52 -9.25
N THR A 106 9.57 21.21 -9.91
CA THR A 106 8.32 20.93 -9.21
C THR A 106 8.48 19.71 -8.31
N ARG A 107 8.11 19.85 -7.03
CA ARG A 107 7.99 18.71 -6.10
C ARG A 107 6.73 17.94 -6.38
N ILE A 108 6.86 16.63 -6.53
CA ILE A 108 5.74 15.73 -6.84
C ILE A 108 5.67 14.56 -5.88
N ALA A 109 4.45 14.05 -5.68
CA ALA A 109 4.20 12.70 -5.19
C ALA A 109 3.82 11.81 -6.37
N LEU A 110 4.34 10.57 -6.35
CA LEU A 110 4.11 9.61 -7.42
C LEU A 110 2.82 8.81 -7.18
N GLU A 111 1.90 8.86 -8.12
CA GLU A 111 0.86 7.84 -8.29
C GLU A 111 1.42 6.75 -9.21
N PRO A 112 1.82 5.58 -8.69
CA PRO A 112 2.71 4.70 -9.44
C PRO A 112 2.07 3.97 -10.61
N VAL A 113 0.74 3.89 -10.69
CA VAL A 113 0.02 3.07 -11.67
C VAL A 113 0.32 3.47 -13.12
N LEU A 114 0.73 2.51 -13.93
CA LEU A 114 1.00 2.67 -15.37
C LEU A 114 -0.27 2.37 -16.19
N GLY A 115 -1.22 3.31 -16.19
CA GLY A 115 -2.44 3.23 -16.98
C GLY A 115 -2.23 3.51 -18.47
N CYS A 116 -3.32 3.54 -19.25
CA CYS A 116 -3.29 3.69 -20.69
C CYS A 116 -2.49 4.91 -21.18
N LEU A 117 -2.67 6.09 -20.57
CA LEU A 117 -1.98 7.32 -20.99
C LEU A 117 -0.45 7.17 -20.89
N ALA A 118 0.04 6.67 -19.75
CA ALA A 118 1.47 6.40 -19.57
C ALA A 118 2.01 5.37 -20.59
N ARG A 119 1.16 4.59 -21.21
CA ARG A 119 1.51 3.57 -22.21
C ARG A 119 1.33 4.04 -23.65
N GLY A 120 0.98 5.31 -23.87
CA GLY A 120 0.71 5.87 -25.21
C GLY A 120 -0.53 5.27 -25.86
N LEU A 121 -1.51 4.87 -25.07
CA LEU A 121 -2.73 4.24 -25.53
C LEU A 121 -3.95 5.10 -25.21
N ASP A 122 -4.96 5.05 -26.06
CA ASP A 122 -6.27 5.60 -25.73
C ASP A 122 -6.82 4.95 -24.46
N PRO A 123 -7.46 5.72 -23.57
CA PRO A 123 -7.98 5.18 -22.33
C PRO A 123 -8.98 4.04 -22.53
N CYS A 124 -8.76 2.90 -21.86
CA CYS A 124 -9.77 1.86 -21.68
C CYS A 124 -10.90 2.36 -20.77
N ASP A 125 -12.00 1.62 -20.65
CA ASP A 125 -13.18 2.09 -19.91
C ASP A 125 -12.87 2.38 -18.43
N ASN A 126 -12.03 1.57 -17.80
CA ASN A 126 -11.55 1.85 -16.44
C ASN A 126 -10.72 3.15 -16.36
N CYS A 127 -9.81 3.36 -17.29
CA CYS A 127 -8.99 4.58 -17.33
C CYS A 127 -9.80 5.84 -17.65
N LYS A 128 -10.85 5.76 -18.50
CA LYS A 128 -11.79 6.86 -18.77
C LYS A 128 -12.52 7.32 -17.52
N THR A 129 -12.82 6.41 -16.61
CA THR A 129 -13.50 6.73 -15.35
C THR A 129 -12.52 7.15 -14.24
N GLY A 130 -11.20 7.13 -14.52
CA GLY A 130 -10.14 7.48 -13.57
C GLY A 130 -9.74 6.34 -12.62
N LEU A 131 -10.19 5.12 -12.90
CA LEU A 131 -9.86 3.92 -12.12
C LEU A 131 -8.64 3.19 -12.73
N LYS A 132 -7.52 3.90 -12.83
CA LYS A 132 -6.27 3.42 -13.46
C LYS A 132 -5.79 2.09 -12.87
N GLY A 133 -5.96 1.87 -11.57
CA GLY A 133 -5.62 0.61 -10.89
C GLY A 133 -6.34 -0.63 -11.44
N ARG A 134 -7.38 -0.45 -12.25
CA ARG A 134 -8.14 -1.50 -12.94
C ARG A 134 -7.86 -1.53 -14.45
N CYS A 135 -6.77 -0.92 -14.91
CA CYS A 135 -6.45 -0.86 -16.33
C CYS A 135 -6.29 -2.26 -16.93
N ASP A 136 -7.01 -2.53 -18.03
CA ASP A 136 -6.96 -3.82 -18.72
C ASP A 136 -5.74 -3.97 -19.64
N ARG A 137 -4.92 -2.91 -19.79
CA ARG A 137 -3.82 -2.84 -20.76
C ARG A 137 -2.44 -2.69 -20.13
N VAL A 138 -2.24 -3.25 -18.94
CA VAL A 138 -0.97 -3.14 -18.17
C VAL A 138 0.22 -3.88 -18.80
N THR A 139 -0.01 -4.63 -19.87
CA THR A 139 1.01 -5.38 -20.62
C THR A 139 1.17 -4.93 -22.07
N THR A 140 0.45 -3.89 -22.49
CA THR A 140 0.43 -3.40 -23.89
C THR A 140 0.90 -1.96 -23.98
N GLY A 141 1.13 -1.45 -25.20
CA GLY A 141 1.65 -0.12 -25.47
C GLY A 141 3.17 -0.12 -25.61
N HIS A 142 3.77 1.08 -25.54
CA HIS A 142 5.22 1.23 -25.74
C HIS A 142 6.06 0.99 -24.47
N VAL A 143 5.43 0.79 -23.31
CA VAL A 143 6.07 0.48 -22.04
C VAL A 143 5.96 -1.02 -21.76
N SER A 144 7.03 -1.64 -21.34
CA SER A 144 7.06 -3.06 -20.96
C SER A 144 5.97 -3.40 -19.94
N ALA A 145 5.63 -4.69 -19.82
CA ALA A 145 4.67 -5.14 -18.81
C ALA A 145 5.02 -4.58 -17.43
N GLY A 146 4.07 -3.96 -16.77
CA GLY A 146 4.28 -3.33 -15.46
C GLY A 146 2.97 -2.79 -14.90
N LEU A 147 2.58 -3.24 -13.71
CA LEU A 147 1.42 -2.72 -12.99
C LEU A 147 1.61 -1.24 -12.66
N GLN A 148 2.86 -0.89 -12.29
CA GLN A 148 3.22 0.40 -11.75
C GLN A 148 4.73 0.65 -11.87
N THR A 149 5.14 1.91 -11.76
CA THR A 149 6.54 2.30 -11.50
C THR A 149 7.05 1.54 -10.28
N GLY A 150 8.28 1.02 -10.35
CA GLY A 150 8.79 0.13 -9.30
C GLY A 150 8.52 -1.37 -9.55
N TYR A 151 7.77 -1.71 -10.61
CA TYR A 151 7.52 -3.07 -11.10
C TYR A 151 7.57 -3.17 -12.63
N CYS A 152 8.21 -2.19 -13.27
CA CYS A 152 8.42 -2.12 -14.71
C CYS A 152 9.91 -1.90 -15.01
N ALA A 153 10.46 -2.65 -15.97
CA ALA A 153 11.89 -2.57 -16.33
C ALA A 153 12.27 -1.20 -16.92
N ASP A 154 11.34 -0.53 -17.60
CA ASP A 154 11.62 0.67 -18.39
C ASP A 154 11.59 1.95 -17.56
N THR A 155 10.80 1.97 -16.47
CA THR A 155 10.57 3.22 -15.72
C THR A 155 11.62 3.51 -14.65
N GLY A 156 12.32 2.47 -14.19
CA GLY A 156 13.04 2.57 -12.93
C GLY A 156 12.07 2.62 -11.74
N GLY A 157 12.49 3.21 -10.63
CA GLY A 157 11.71 3.36 -9.41
C GLY A 157 12.45 4.19 -8.36
N GLY A 158 11.78 4.49 -7.25
CA GLY A 158 12.30 5.39 -6.22
C GLY A 158 13.54 4.88 -5.47
N TRP A 159 13.88 3.57 -5.58
CA TRP A 159 15.12 3.06 -4.99
C TRP A 159 16.31 3.27 -5.94
N SER A 160 16.37 4.44 -6.52
CA SER A 160 17.45 4.94 -7.38
C SER A 160 17.65 6.43 -7.18
N LYS A 161 18.72 6.98 -7.75
CA LYS A 161 18.93 8.44 -7.78
C LYS A 161 18.10 9.14 -8.87
N MET A 162 17.53 8.38 -9.81
CA MET A 162 16.68 8.90 -10.89
C MET A 162 15.80 7.80 -11.49
N PHE A 163 14.57 8.14 -11.78
CA PHE A 163 13.61 7.30 -12.53
C PHE A 163 12.81 8.19 -13.49
N VAL A 164 11.93 7.61 -14.31
CA VAL A 164 11.03 8.36 -15.20
C VAL A 164 9.57 8.10 -14.84
N ALA A 165 8.75 9.14 -14.97
CA ALA A 165 7.32 9.07 -14.75
C ALA A 165 6.57 9.90 -15.79
N HIS A 166 5.34 9.49 -16.10
CA HIS A 166 4.45 10.17 -17.00
C HIS A 166 3.60 11.22 -16.27
N ARG A 167 3.22 12.32 -16.93
CA ARG A 167 2.38 13.39 -16.35
C ARG A 167 1.16 12.86 -15.57
N SER A 168 0.52 11.79 -16.08
CA SER A 168 -0.65 11.18 -15.42
C SER A 168 -0.35 10.49 -14.09
N GLN A 169 0.91 10.41 -13.69
CA GLN A 169 1.37 9.83 -12.43
C GLN A 169 1.85 10.90 -11.42
N LEU A 170 1.89 12.16 -11.82
CA LEU A 170 2.56 13.24 -11.08
C LEU A 170 1.53 14.13 -10.38
N HIS A 171 1.57 14.17 -9.07
CA HIS A 171 0.75 15.03 -8.22
C HIS A 171 1.65 16.09 -7.56
N PRO A 172 1.48 17.39 -7.85
CA PRO A 172 2.24 18.43 -7.19
C PRO A 172 2.06 18.40 -5.67
N VAL A 173 3.16 18.55 -4.95
CA VAL A 173 3.18 18.59 -3.49
C VAL A 173 3.16 20.03 -3.01
N PRO A 174 2.23 20.43 -2.12
CA PRO A 174 2.20 21.79 -1.56
C PRO A 174 3.52 22.14 -0.85
N ASP A 175 3.95 23.40 -0.96
CA ASP A 175 5.23 23.89 -0.41
C ASP A 175 5.36 23.66 1.11
N GLY A 176 4.27 23.78 1.85
CA GLY A 176 4.26 23.57 3.31
C GLY A 176 4.28 22.11 3.76
N LEU A 177 4.18 21.15 2.83
CA LEU A 177 4.15 19.72 3.17
C LEU A 177 5.58 19.16 3.19
N SER A 178 6.02 18.62 4.33
CA SER A 178 7.35 18.02 4.46
C SER A 178 7.54 16.79 3.57
N ASP A 179 8.78 16.46 3.18
CA ASP A 179 9.08 15.23 2.42
C ASP A 179 8.60 13.96 3.16
N ARG A 180 8.66 13.96 4.50
CA ARG A 180 8.17 12.83 5.31
C ARG A 180 6.65 12.66 5.23
N ARG A 181 5.88 13.72 5.10
CA ARG A 181 4.43 13.64 4.83
C ARG A 181 4.17 13.29 3.38
N ALA A 182 4.88 13.93 2.46
CA ALA A 182 4.67 13.76 1.03
C ALA A 182 4.96 12.33 0.54
N VAL A 183 5.95 11.62 1.11
CA VAL A 183 6.22 10.21 0.77
C VAL A 183 5.11 9.27 1.24
N LEU A 184 4.24 9.72 2.15
CA LEU A 184 3.08 8.97 2.62
C LEU A 184 1.81 9.22 1.78
N LEU A 185 1.83 10.12 0.79
CA LEU A 185 0.64 10.43 0.00
C LEU A 185 0.15 9.23 -0.82
N GLU A 186 1.07 8.42 -1.35
CA GLU A 186 0.69 7.20 -2.06
C GLU A 186 0.00 6.19 -1.12
N PRO A 187 0.61 5.72 -0.01
CA PRO A 187 -0.06 4.79 0.89
C PRO A 187 -1.31 5.40 1.58
N LEU A 188 -1.38 6.72 1.77
CA LEU A 188 -2.58 7.40 2.27
C LEU A 188 -3.68 7.43 1.21
N SER A 189 -3.35 7.62 -0.07
CA SER A 189 -4.30 7.51 -1.18
C SER A 189 -4.91 6.10 -1.25
N CYS A 190 -4.10 5.05 -1.07
CA CYS A 190 -4.59 3.67 -0.95
C CYS A 190 -5.48 3.47 0.29
N ALA A 191 -5.15 4.12 1.41
CA ALA A 191 -5.93 4.07 2.63
C ALA A 191 -7.28 4.80 2.49
N VAL A 192 -7.33 5.95 1.82
CA VAL A 192 -8.55 6.67 1.43
C VAL A 192 -9.44 5.77 0.58
N HIS A 193 -8.88 5.16 -0.47
CA HIS A 193 -9.61 4.20 -1.29
C HIS A 193 -10.17 3.05 -0.45
N THR A 194 -9.36 2.47 0.44
CA THR A 194 -9.78 1.38 1.33
C THR A 194 -10.94 1.80 2.23
N ALA A 195 -10.88 2.98 2.84
CA ALA A 195 -11.93 3.53 3.70
C ALA A 195 -13.25 3.75 2.93
N LEU A 196 -13.17 4.28 1.70
CA LEU A 196 -14.35 4.52 0.88
C LEU A 196 -14.93 3.23 0.29
N ARG A 197 -14.09 2.24 -0.05
CA ARG A 197 -14.53 0.89 -0.47
C ARG A 197 -15.25 0.14 0.66
N ALA A 198 -15.00 0.50 1.91
CA ALA A 198 -15.72 -0.05 3.05
C ALA A 198 -17.20 0.33 3.06
N ASN A 199 -17.59 1.42 2.37
CA ASN A 199 -18.96 1.92 2.26
C ASN A 199 -19.68 1.93 3.61
N LEU A 200 -19.08 2.64 4.57
CA LEU A 200 -19.50 2.64 5.96
C LEU A 200 -20.83 3.41 6.16
N GLU A 201 -21.80 2.74 6.73
CA GLU A 201 -22.99 3.42 7.24
C GLU A 201 -22.65 4.26 8.48
N PRO A 202 -23.41 5.34 8.76
CA PRO A 202 -23.27 6.08 10.02
C PRO A 202 -23.40 5.13 11.22
N ASN A 203 -22.54 5.33 12.22
CA ASN A 203 -22.47 4.53 13.44
C ASN A 203 -22.06 3.04 13.23
N ALA A 204 -21.55 2.65 12.06
CA ALA A 204 -21.07 1.29 11.80
C ALA A 204 -19.98 0.88 12.81
N ASN A 205 -19.99 -0.40 13.20
CA ASN A 205 -18.92 -1.06 13.94
C ASN A 205 -17.87 -1.59 12.95
N VAL A 206 -16.68 -1.02 13.00
CA VAL A 206 -15.59 -1.31 12.07
C VAL A 206 -14.41 -1.95 12.79
N VAL A 207 -13.76 -2.91 12.15
CA VAL A 207 -12.51 -3.49 12.65
C VAL A 207 -11.44 -3.35 11.59
N VAL A 208 -10.37 -2.62 11.89
CA VAL A 208 -9.15 -2.56 11.07
C VAL A 208 -8.16 -3.60 11.59
N ILE A 209 -7.87 -4.62 10.79
CA ILE A 209 -6.95 -5.70 11.13
C ILE A 209 -5.58 -5.40 10.56
N GLY A 210 -4.62 -5.17 11.47
CA GLY A 210 -3.26 -4.76 11.14
C GLY A 210 -3.07 -3.25 11.22
N ALA A 211 -2.11 -2.85 12.03
CA ALA A 211 -1.76 -1.46 12.32
C ALA A 211 -0.37 -1.10 11.77
N GLY A 212 -0.03 -1.61 10.60
CA GLY A 212 1.10 -1.12 9.78
C GLY A 212 0.76 0.23 9.15
N THR A 213 1.61 0.74 8.28
CA THR A 213 1.43 2.05 7.63
C THR A 213 0.03 2.19 7.02
N VAL A 214 -0.39 1.26 6.15
CA VAL A 214 -1.70 1.33 5.49
C VAL A 214 -2.84 1.22 6.50
N GLY A 215 -2.77 0.32 7.49
CA GLY A 215 -3.85 0.16 8.48
C GLY A 215 -4.04 1.39 9.37
N ILE A 216 -2.95 2.03 9.79
CA ILE A 216 -2.99 3.29 10.56
C ILE A 216 -3.52 4.45 9.70
N LEU A 217 -3.08 4.55 8.46
CA LEU A 217 -3.59 5.56 7.53
C LEU A 217 -5.06 5.29 7.14
N THR A 218 -5.49 4.02 7.08
CA THR A 218 -6.91 3.65 6.87
C THR A 218 -7.77 4.07 8.07
N LEU A 219 -7.29 3.89 9.30
CA LEU A 219 -7.98 4.42 10.48
C LEU A 219 -8.16 5.94 10.37
N LEU A 220 -7.07 6.67 10.04
CA LEU A 220 -7.13 8.12 9.86
C LEU A 220 -8.14 8.50 8.77
N ALA A 221 -8.08 7.87 7.59
CA ALA A 221 -9.02 8.11 6.50
C ALA A 221 -10.49 7.83 6.90
N ILE A 222 -10.76 6.77 7.67
CA ILE A 222 -12.10 6.49 8.21
C ILE A 222 -12.57 7.64 9.09
N LYS A 223 -11.72 8.15 9.99
CA LYS A 223 -12.08 9.23 10.91
C LYS A 223 -12.33 10.55 10.19
N GLU A 224 -11.57 10.86 9.17
CA GLU A 224 -11.70 12.10 8.39
C GLU A 224 -12.87 12.06 7.39
N LEU A 225 -13.14 10.91 6.77
CA LEU A 225 -14.04 10.84 5.62
C LEU A 225 -15.39 10.18 5.91
N THR A 226 -15.57 9.57 7.09
CA THR A 226 -16.78 8.78 7.38
C THR A 226 -17.39 9.13 8.73
N LYS A 227 -18.61 8.63 8.96
CA LYS A 227 -19.31 8.73 10.24
C LYS A 227 -19.37 7.38 10.97
N ALA A 228 -18.30 6.57 10.86
CA ALA A 228 -18.21 5.30 11.58
C ALA A 228 -18.34 5.54 13.11
N GLY A 229 -19.09 4.69 13.79
CA GLY A 229 -19.30 4.79 15.23
C GLY A 229 -18.10 4.23 16.01
N HIS A 230 -18.02 2.93 16.11
CA HIS A 230 -16.96 2.24 16.84
C HIS A 230 -15.92 1.68 15.85
N VAL A 231 -14.66 2.12 15.96
CA VAL A 231 -13.54 1.65 15.14
C VAL A 231 -12.51 0.97 16.03
N ALA A 232 -12.50 -0.37 16.01
CA ALA A 232 -11.48 -1.15 16.68
C ALA A 232 -10.28 -1.39 15.76
N VAL A 233 -9.05 -1.30 16.32
CA VAL A 233 -7.81 -1.54 15.57
C VAL A 233 -7.06 -2.71 16.19
N VAL A 234 -6.77 -3.73 15.38
CA VAL A 234 -5.96 -4.88 15.81
C VAL A 234 -4.48 -4.55 15.63
N ALA A 235 -3.80 -4.27 16.74
CA ALA A 235 -2.42 -3.81 16.78
C ALA A 235 -1.55 -4.68 17.67
N LYS A 236 -0.42 -5.18 17.14
CA LYS A 236 0.48 -6.12 17.80
C LYS A 236 1.60 -5.43 18.59
N HIS A 237 2.12 -4.30 18.09
CA HIS A 237 3.33 -3.64 18.63
C HIS A 237 2.99 -2.32 19.30
N ALA A 238 3.80 -1.91 20.29
CA ALA A 238 3.57 -0.69 21.10
C ALA A 238 3.39 0.56 20.21
N ARG A 239 4.31 0.80 19.27
CA ARG A 239 4.25 1.97 18.39
C ARG A 239 3.01 2.00 17.50
N GLN A 240 2.53 0.83 17.06
CA GLN A 240 1.28 0.71 16.32
C GLN A 240 0.08 1.11 17.18
N ARG A 241 0.08 0.73 18.45
CA ARG A 241 -0.98 1.06 19.41
C ARG A 241 -1.00 2.55 19.73
N GLU A 242 0.18 3.17 19.87
CA GLU A 242 0.31 4.62 20.05
C GLU A 242 -0.32 5.39 18.90
N TRP A 243 0.02 5.05 17.65
CA TRP A 243 -0.56 5.69 16.47
C TRP A 243 -2.07 5.43 16.34
N ALA A 244 -2.53 4.22 16.64
CA ALA A 244 -3.95 3.91 16.65
C ALA A 244 -4.71 4.77 17.66
N GLY A 245 -4.14 4.98 18.85
CA GLY A 245 -4.70 5.88 19.86
C GLY A 245 -4.70 7.34 19.42
N ALA A 246 -3.58 7.82 18.86
CA ALA A 246 -3.44 9.19 18.36
C ALA A 246 -4.48 9.53 17.27
N PHE A 247 -4.81 8.57 16.41
CA PHE A 247 -5.81 8.75 15.35
C PHE A 247 -7.24 8.32 15.76
N GLY A 248 -7.51 8.20 17.07
CA GLY A 248 -8.85 8.08 17.59
C GLY A 248 -9.49 6.69 17.41
N ALA A 249 -8.72 5.61 17.46
CA ALA A 249 -9.29 4.27 17.57
C ALA A 249 -10.19 4.18 18.81
N SER A 250 -11.40 3.64 18.66
CA SER A 250 -12.31 3.46 19.79
C SER A 250 -11.85 2.34 20.74
N GLU A 251 -11.20 1.31 20.20
CA GLU A 251 -10.58 0.22 20.94
C GLU A 251 -9.31 -0.26 20.23
N ILE A 252 -8.26 -0.52 20.99
CA ILE A 252 -6.97 -1.04 20.45
C ILE A 252 -6.75 -2.44 21.01
N VAL A 253 -6.71 -3.42 20.13
CA VAL A 253 -6.88 -4.82 20.48
C VAL A 253 -5.64 -5.63 20.11
N ASP A 254 -5.23 -6.54 21.00
CA ASP A 254 -4.25 -7.58 20.64
C ASP A 254 -4.86 -8.58 19.65
N PRO A 255 -4.12 -9.08 18.66
CA PRO A 255 -4.67 -10.06 17.70
C PRO A 255 -5.35 -11.28 18.33
N LYS A 256 -4.91 -11.74 19.49
CA LYS A 256 -5.51 -12.88 20.21
C LYS A 256 -6.89 -12.54 20.81
N GLU A 257 -7.13 -11.27 21.10
CA GLU A 257 -8.36 -10.76 21.73
C GLU A 257 -9.37 -10.19 20.73
N ALA A 258 -9.02 -10.11 19.43
CA ALA A 258 -9.85 -9.46 18.42
C ALA A 258 -11.29 -10.00 18.39
N THR A 259 -11.47 -11.34 18.40
CA THR A 259 -12.81 -11.95 18.44
C THR A 259 -13.60 -11.57 19.70
N ASN A 260 -12.94 -11.50 20.86
CA ASN A 260 -13.60 -11.15 22.13
C ASN A 260 -13.97 -9.65 22.17
N ALA A 261 -13.11 -8.79 21.65
CA ALA A 261 -13.34 -7.35 21.57
C ALA A 261 -14.57 -7.05 20.69
N VAL A 262 -14.61 -7.60 19.47
CA VAL A 262 -15.77 -7.45 18.58
C VAL A 262 -17.05 -7.98 19.22
N ARG A 263 -16.98 -9.14 19.90
CA ARG A 263 -18.12 -9.68 20.64
C ARG A 263 -18.65 -8.70 21.68
N ARG A 264 -17.76 -8.06 22.45
CA ARG A 264 -18.18 -7.08 23.48
C ARG A 264 -18.82 -5.84 22.85
N ALA A 265 -18.20 -5.31 21.81
CA ALA A 265 -18.66 -4.09 21.14
C ALA A 265 -20.01 -4.26 20.43
N THR A 266 -20.32 -5.49 19.96
CA THR A 266 -21.50 -5.75 19.12
C THR A 266 -22.58 -6.61 19.80
N GLY A 267 -22.33 -7.13 20.99
CA GLY A 267 -23.22 -8.09 21.65
C GLY A 267 -23.31 -9.46 20.97
N ALA A 268 -22.42 -9.76 20.03
CA ALA A 268 -22.44 -10.98 19.22
C ALA A 268 -22.26 -12.26 20.08
N MET A 269 -22.85 -13.37 19.65
CA MET A 269 -22.65 -14.67 20.23
C MET A 269 -21.35 -15.30 19.71
N LYS A 270 -20.46 -15.72 20.62
CA LYS A 270 -19.22 -16.43 20.26
C LYS A 270 -19.44 -17.94 20.28
N LEU A 271 -19.14 -18.58 19.18
CA LEU A 271 -19.17 -20.03 19.02
C LEU A 271 -17.77 -20.57 18.74
N LYS A 272 -17.53 -21.79 19.19
CA LYS A 272 -16.29 -22.52 18.95
C LYS A 272 -16.62 -23.80 18.17
N PRO A 273 -16.07 -23.98 16.96
CA PRO A 273 -16.22 -25.22 16.22
C PRO A 273 -15.38 -26.32 16.89
N GLU A 274 -15.63 -27.58 16.55
CA GLU A 274 -14.84 -28.71 17.03
C GLU A 274 -13.35 -28.56 16.71
N ARG A 275 -13.03 -28.01 15.56
CA ARG A 275 -11.65 -27.67 15.14
C ARG A 275 -11.58 -26.24 14.60
N GLY A 276 -10.49 -25.54 14.89
CA GLY A 276 -10.24 -24.19 14.40
C GLY A 276 -10.51 -23.09 15.42
N ALA A 277 -10.49 -21.86 14.96
CA ALA A 277 -10.71 -20.68 15.79
C ALA A 277 -12.20 -20.37 15.95
N SER A 278 -12.54 -19.73 17.06
CA SER A 278 -13.91 -19.25 17.31
C SER A 278 -14.38 -18.26 16.25
N PHE A 279 -15.70 -18.16 16.09
CA PHE A 279 -16.36 -17.20 15.21
C PHE A 279 -17.54 -16.54 15.95
N LEU A 280 -18.13 -15.50 15.35
CA LEU A 280 -19.23 -14.75 15.92
C LEU A 280 -20.50 -14.96 15.09
N LEU A 281 -21.65 -15.19 15.74
CA LEU A 281 -22.97 -14.91 15.18
C LEU A 281 -23.36 -13.48 15.60
N GLY A 282 -23.58 -12.61 14.64
CA GLY A 282 -23.44 -11.17 14.76
C GLY A 282 -22.01 -10.76 14.43
N GLY A 283 -21.51 -9.66 14.96
CA GLY A 283 -20.15 -9.17 14.77
C GLY A 283 -20.07 -7.77 14.14
N ALA A 284 -18.91 -7.41 13.63
CA ALA A 284 -18.67 -6.11 13.02
C ALA A 284 -19.48 -5.94 11.71
N ASP A 285 -19.91 -4.71 11.43
CA ASP A 285 -20.53 -4.38 10.15
C ASP A 285 -19.53 -4.50 9.02
N VAL A 286 -18.30 -4.03 9.26
CA VAL A 286 -17.20 -4.09 8.29
C VAL A 286 -15.91 -4.50 8.98
N ALA A 287 -15.18 -5.46 8.38
CA ALA A 287 -13.79 -5.77 8.73
C ALA A 287 -12.87 -5.41 7.56
N ILE A 288 -11.77 -4.71 7.85
CA ILE A 288 -10.79 -4.26 6.86
C ILE A 288 -9.48 -4.99 7.14
N ASP A 289 -9.06 -5.86 6.22
CA ASP A 289 -7.78 -6.59 6.32
C ASP A 289 -6.66 -5.81 5.62
N CYS A 290 -5.83 -5.14 6.42
CA CYS A 290 -4.63 -4.42 5.98
C CYS A 290 -3.35 -5.26 6.08
N VAL A 291 -3.45 -6.57 6.34
CA VAL A 291 -2.32 -7.51 6.45
C VAL A 291 -2.24 -8.43 5.24
N GLY A 292 -3.38 -8.98 4.79
CA GLY A 292 -3.47 -9.91 3.67
C GLY A 292 -3.00 -11.34 3.98
N SER A 293 -2.69 -11.67 5.24
CA SER A 293 -2.30 -13.03 5.60
C SER A 293 -3.52 -13.96 5.68
N ARG A 294 -3.29 -15.27 5.49
CA ARG A 294 -4.32 -16.30 5.72
C ARG A 294 -5.02 -16.13 7.08
N SER A 295 -4.27 -15.82 8.12
CA SER A 295 -4.81 -15.68 9.47
C SER A 295 -5.65 -14.41 9.63
N SER A 296 -5.25 -13.29 9.06
CA SER A 296 -6.00 -12.01 9.15
C SER A 296 -7.28 -12.07 8.33
N LEU A 297 -7.24 -12.60 7.12
CA LEU A 297 -8.43 -12.77 6.30
C LEU A 297 -9.43 -13.75 6.94
N ASN A 298 -8.96 -14.87 7.48
CA ASN A 298 -9.82 -15.79 8.24
C ASN A 298 -10.42 -15.13 9.49
N LEU A 299 -9.67 -14.28 10.19
CA LEU A 299 -10.20 -13.51 11.30
C LEU A 299 -11.32 -12.57 10.81
N ALA A 300 -11.05 -11.77 9.77
CA ALA A 300 -12.03 -10.85 9.19
C ALA A 300 -13.36 -11.55 8.85
N LEU A 301 -13.28 -12.68 8.11
CA LEU A 301 -14.45 -13.46 7.72
C LEU A 301 -15.25 -14.00 8.93
N ARG A 302 -14.59 -14.35 10.05
CA ARG A 302 -15.21 -14.93 11.24
C ARG A 302 -15.83 -13.93 12.19
N ILE A 303 -15.42 -12.67 12.16
CA ILE A 303 -15.90 -11.64 13.09
C ILE A 303 -16.87 -10.65 12.45
N THR A 304 -17.08 -10.71 11.14
CA THR A 304 -18.02 -9.87 10.40
C THR A 304 -19.43 -10.46 10.50
N ARG A 305 -20.46 -9.66 10.72
CA ARG A 305 -21.86 -10.11 10.80
C ARG A 305 -22.38 -10.65 9.46
N ALA A 306 -23.48 -11.41 9.47
CA ALA A 306 -24.14 -11.82 8.25
C ALA A 306 -24.56 -10.58 7.40
N GLY A 307 -24.39 -10.68 6.08
CA GLY A 307 -24.58 -9.58 5.15
C GLY A 307 -23.62 -8.39 5.34
N GLY A 308 -22.56 -8.58 6.15
CA GLY A 308 -21.53 -7.56 6.38
C GLY A 308 -20.46 -7.60 5.30
N ARG A 309 -19.48 -6.67 5.38
CA ARG A 309 -18.46 -6.49 4.35
C ARG A 309 -17.06 -6.76 4.88
N VAL A 310 -16.25 -7.45 4.09
CA VAL A 310 -14.81 -7.62 4.32
C VAL A 310 -14.04 -6.92 3.20
N VAL A 311 -13.23 -5.93 3.55
CA VAL A 311 -12.36 -5.22 2.59
C VAL A 311 -10.94 -5.78 2.71
N VAL A 312 -10.38 -6.20 1.57
CA VAL A 312 -9.02 -6.72 1.47
C VAL A 312 -8.13 -5.64 0.87
N SER A 313 -7.33 -5.00 1.71
CA SER A 313 -6.36 -3.97 1.34
C SER A 313 -4.92 -4.51 1.36
N GLY A 314 -4.60 -5.43 2.29
CA GLY A 314 -3.33 -6.16 2.26
C GLY A 314 -3.27 -7.16 1.11
N ILE A 315 -2.08 -7.36 0.52
CA ILE A 315 -1.91 -8.36 -0.56
C ILE A 315 -2.29 -9.74 -0.04
N PRO A 316 -3.33 -10.39 -0.62
CA PRO A 316 -3.85 -11.63 -0.06
C PRO A 316 -2.91 -12.81 -0.31
N THR A 317 -2.79 -13.66 0.69
CA THR A 317 -2.12 -14.97 0.59
C THR A 317 -3.13 -16.11 0.42
N GLU A 318 -2.68 -17.23 -0.13
CA GLU A 318 -3.52 -18.40 -0.38
C GLU A 318 -4.07 -19.05 0.91
N GLY A 319 -5.20 -19.75 0.79
CA GLY A 319 -5.68 -20.71 1.77
C GLY A 319 -6.64 -20.15 2.82
N ALA A 320 -7.37 -19.07 2.54
CA ALA A 320 -8.49 -18.64 3.39
C ALA A 320 -9.65 -19.63 3.32
N ASP A 321 -10.32 -19.85 4.47
CA ASP A 321 -11.56 -20.60 4.55
C ASP A 321 -12.74 -19.69 4.17
N LEU A 322 -13.32 -19.94 3.02
CA LEU A 322 -14.44 -19.13 2.48
C LEU A 322 -15.81 -19.60 2.96
N THR A 323 -15.89 -20.61 3.83
CA THR A 323 -17.18 -21.07 4.39
C THR A 323 -17.98 -19.94 5.05
N PRO A 324 -17.36 -19.04 5.87
CA PRO A 324 -18.11 -17.91 6.42
C PRO A 324 -18.61 -16.92 5.35
N LEU A 325 -17.85 -16.72 4.28
CA LEU A 325 -18.28 -15.86 3.15
C LEU A 325 -19.59 -16.40 2.54
N TRP A 326 -19.62 -17.68 2.22
CA TRP A 326 -20.79 -18.35 1.61
C TRP A 326 -21.97 -18.43 2.59
N PHE A 327 -21.74 -18.96 3.80
CA PHE A 327 -22.82 -19.22 4.76
C PHE A 327 -23.48 -17.96 5.28
N ARG A 328 -22.72 -16.87 5.43
CA ARG A 328 -23.21 -15.61 6.01
C ARG A 328 -23.49 -14.54 4.97
N GLU A 329 -23.38 -14.88 3.68
CA GLU A 329 -23.61 -13.97 2.56
C GLU A 329 -22.80 -12.66 2.69
N LEU A 330 -21.49 -12.80 3.01
CA LEU A 330 -20.61 -11.65 3.18
C LEU A 330 -20.24 -11.06 1.81
N GLU A 331 -20.05 -9.74 1.77
CA GLU A 331 -19.39 -9.09 0.65
C GLU A 331 -17.86 -9.10 0.85
N LEU A 332 -17.12 -9.69 -0.09
CA LEU A 332 -15.64 -9.63 -0.10
C LEU A 332 -15.18 -8.67 -1.19
N VAL A 333 -14.53 -7.57 -0.79
CA VAL A 333 -14.20 -6.45 -1.67
C VAL A 333 -12.71 -6.17 -1.66
N GLY A 334 -12.08 -6.13 -2.85
CA GLY A 334 -10.68 -5.72 -2.99
C GLY A 334 -10.53 -4.20 -2.95
N ALA A 335 -9.42 -3.72 -2.35
CA ALA A 335 -8.98 -2.33 -2.37
C ALA A 335 -7.48 -2.31 -2.69
N TYR A 336 -7.13 -2.06 -3.96
CA TYR A 336 -5.74 -2.14 -4.43
C TYR A 336 -5.04 -0.78 -4.37
N THR A 337 -5.51 0.19 -5.14
CA THR A 337 -4.92 1.53 -5.23
C THR A 337 -6.01 2.57 -5.47
N GLY A 338 -5.71 3.82 -5.14
CA GLY A 338 -6.63 4.93 -5.32
C GLY A 338 -6.96 5.28 -6.78
N GLY A 339 -7.77 6.27 -6.94
CA GLY A 339 -8.25 6.80 -8.21
C GLY A 339 -9.29 7.88 -7.95
N TYR A 340 -10.24 8.08 -8.87
CA TYR A 340 -11.39 8.94 -8.59
C TYR A 340 -12.37 8.25 -7.65
N GLU A 341 -12.68 8.92 -6.57
CA GLU A 341 -13.56 8.48 -5.49
C GLU A 341 -14.80 9.34 -5.42
N THR A 342 -15.90 8.75 -4.92
CA THR A 342 -17.10 9.48 -4.55
C THR A 342 -17.13 9.65 -3.05
N VAL A 343 -17.17 10.90 -2.56
CA VAL A 343 -17.26 11.25 -1.14
C VAL A 343 -18.59 11.92 -0.88
N GLY A 344 -19.20 11.63 0.28
CA GLY A 344 -20.53 12.10 0.61
C GLY A 344 -21.62 11.12 0.20
N ARG A 345 -22.88 11.52 0.31
CA ARG A 345 -24.05 10.71 -0.03
C ARG A 345 -25.16 11.57 -0.63
N GLY A 346 -25.84 11.04 -1.62
CA GLY A 346 -26.97 11.71 -2.26
C GLY A 346 -26.59 13.08 -2.82
N LYS A 347 -27.27 14.14 -2.45
CA LYS A 347 -27.04 15.51 -2.97
C LYS A 347 -25.69 16.12 -2.58
N THR A 348 -24.96 15.51 -1.64
CA THR A 348 -23.63 15.98 -1.19
C THR A 348 -22.50 15.18 -1.80
N GLU A 349 -22.77 14.30 -2.77
CA GLU A 349 -21.75 13.53 -3.46
C GLU A 349 -20.86 14.44 -4.30
N ILE A 350 -19.54 14.30 -4.07
CA ILE A 350 -18.51 14.92 -4.89
C ILE A 350 -17.57 13.85 -5.40
N LYS A 351 -17.15 13.99 -6.66
CA LYS A 351 -16.13 13.13 -7.25
C LYS A 351 -14.79 13.84 -7.17
N THR A 352 -13.83 13.24 -6.51
CA THR A 352 -12.50 13.80 -6.29
C THR A 352 -11.43 12.72 -6.40
N HIS A 353 -10.18 13.09 -6.62
CA HIS A 353 -9.10 12.12 -6.70
C HIS A 353 -8.61 11.75 -5.29
N SER A 354 -8.29 10.47 -5.06
CA SER A 354 -7.79 9.99 -3.76
C SER A 354 -6.48 10.66 -3.32
N PHE A 355 -5.63 11.10 -4.26
CA PHE A 355 -4.43 11.89 -3.93
C PHE A 355 -4.76 13.30 -3.43
N ASP A 356 -5.83 13.93 -3.91
CA ASP A 356 -6.27 15.25 -3.41
C ASP A 356 -6.76 15.12 -1.97
N LEU A 357 -7.56 14.09 -1.69
CA LEU A 357 -8.00 13.77 -0.32
C LEU A 357 -6.81 13.43 0.59
N ALA A 358 -5.87 12.62 0.09
CA ALA A 358 -4.67 12.27 0.83
C ALA A 358 -3.81 13.51 1.13
N THR A 359 -3.68 14.44 0.19
CA THR A 359 -2.95 15.69 0.39
C THR A 359 -3.63 16.57 1.45
N THR A 360 -4.95 16.69 1.41
CA THR A 360 -5.72 17.42 2.44
C THR A 360 -5.51 16.80 3.81
N ILE A 361 -5.72 15.49 3.94
CA ILE A 361 -5.55 14.76 5.22
C ILE A 361 -4.11 14.88 5.74
N ALA A 362 -3.10 14.74 4.85
CA ALA A 362 -1.70 14.87 5.24
C ALA A 362 -1.31 16.29 5.68
N THR A 363 -1.97 17.31 5.13
CA THR A 363 -1.75 18.71 5.51
C THR A 363 -2.32 18.99 6.90
N GLU A 364 -3.50 18.47 7.19
CA GLU A 364 -4.23 18.73 8.43
C GLU A 364 -3.74 17.86 9.61
N ASN A 365 -3.06 16.73 9.35
CA ASN A 365 -2.68 15.76 10.36
C ASN A 365 -1.15 15.60 10.48
N PRO A 366 -0.59 15.50 11.70
CA PRO A 366 0.87 15.39 11.93
C PRO A 366 1.36 13.95 11.73
N ILE A 367 1.43 13.50 10.48
CA ILE A 367 1.82 12.12 10.12
C ILE A 367 3.33 11.92 9.90
N ASP A 368 4.17 12.94 10.00
CA ASP A 368 5.64 12.87 9.77
C ASP A 368 6.32 11.73 10.52
N GLY A 369 5.93 11.51 11.78
CA GLY A 369 6.50 10.50 12.65
C GLY A 369 6.20 9.05 12.26
N ILE A 370 5.33 8.82 11.26
CA ILE A 370 5.10 7.49 10.69
C ILE A 370 6.36 7.00 9.97
N VAL A 371 7.09 7.90 9.28
CA VAL A 371 8.41 7.60 8.72
C VAL A 371 9.43 7.61 9.86
N GLY A 372 9.68 6.46 10.47
CA GLY A 372 10.52 6.34 11.66
C GLY A 372 12.03 6.26 11.37
N ALA A 373 12.42 5.86 10.14
CA ALA A 373 13.85 5.76 9.77
C ALA A 373 14.04 6.01 8.27
N THR A 374 15.21 6.60 7.95
CA THR A 374 15.67 6.81 6.57
C THR A 374 17.09 6.28 6.39
N TYR A 375 17.39 5.76 5.21
CA TYR A 375 18.66 5.16 4.84
C TYR A 375 19.15 5.63 3.48
N PRO A 376 20.47 5.81 3.25
CA PRO A 376 21.00 5.91 1.89
C PRO A 376 20.80 4.61 1.12
N LEU A 377 20.81 4.67 -0.21
CA LEU A 377 20.67 3.48 -1.08
C LEU A 377 21.82 2.47 -0.84
N SER A 378 23.02 2.96 -0.55
CA SER A 378 24.20 2.12 -0.26
C SER A 378 23.99 1.21 0.97
N ARG A 379 23.15 1.60 1.93
CA ARG A 379 22.81 0.80 3.12
C ARG A 379 21.49 0.03 2.96
N TRP A 380 21.15 -0.37 1.74
CA TRP A 380 19.87 -1.02 1.45
C TRP A 380 19.61 -2.31 2.25
N ARG A 381 20.67 -3.06 2.59
CA ARG A 381 20.51 -4.30 3.38
C ARG A 381 19.96 -4.00 4.76
N GLU A 382 20.52 -2.99 5.42
CA GLU A 382 20.07 -2.54 6.74
C GLU A 382 18.65 -1.95 6.69
N ALA A 383 18.33 -1.20 5.63
CA ALA A 383 16.99 -0.66 5.41
C ALA A 383 15.95 -1.78 5.26
N ILE A 384 16.24 -2.83 4.50
CA ILE A 384 15.35 -3.98 4.33
C ILE A 384 15.20 -4.76 5.64
N ASP A 385 16.30 -5.02 6.38
CA ASP A 385 16.25 -5.69 7.68
C ASP A 385 15.41 -4.89 8.67
N HIS A 386 15.60 -3.56 8.72
CA HIS A 386 14.78 -2.70 9.55
C HIS A 386 13.30 -2.76 9.14
N ALA A 387 12.99 -2.68 7.86
CA ALA A 387 11.62 -2.73 7.36
C ALA A 387 10.93 -4.07 7.67
N LEU A 388 11.64 -5.20 7.55
CA LEU A 388 11.15 -6.53 7.94
C LEU A 388 10.87 -6.62 9.44
N GLY A 389 11.65 -5.93 10.26
CA GLY A 389 11.53 -5.86 11.72
C GLY A 389 10.75 -4.65 12.24
N ALA A 390 10.24 -3.77 11.40
CA ALA A 390 9.77 -2.43 11.72
C ALA A 390 8.86 -2.38 12.96
N GLY A 391 7.85 -3.22 13.04
CA GLY A 391 6.94 -3.23 14.20
C GLY A 391 7.62 -3.57 15.53
N LYS A 392 8.60 -4.49 15.54
CA LYS A 392 9.39 -4.84 16.73
C LYS A 392 10.39 -3.73 17.11
N LEU A 393 10.90 -3.02 16.10
CA LEU A 393 11.86 -1.93 16.24
C LEU A 393 11.20 -0.56 16.51
N GLY A 394 9.88 -0.54 16.72
CA GLY A 394 9.13 0.68 17.01
C GLY A 394 9.00 1.64 15.82
N THR A 395 9.03 1.13 14.61
CA THR A 395 8.91 1.88 13.36
C THR A 395 7.67 1.42 12.58
N LEU A 396 7.01 2.33 11.87
CA LEU A 396 5.90 1.99 10.97
C LEU A 396 6.35 1.98 9.50
N LYS A 397 7.06 3.03 9.08
CA LYS A 397 7.59 3.18 7.72
C LYS A 397 9.10 3.42 7.78
N VAL A 398 9.82 2.69 6.93
CA VAL A 398 11.22 2.93 6.58
C VAL A 398 11.26 3.49 5.16
N ALA A 399 12.16 4.43 4.88
CA ALA A 399 12.33 5.01 3.56
C ALA A 399 13.81 5.11 3.17
N PHE A 400 14.09 5.13 1.88
CA PHE A 400 15.37 5.55 1.34
C PHE A 400 15.38 7.07 1.14
N ASP A 401 16.51 7.69 1.44
CA ASP A 401 16.86 9.05 1.05
C ASP A 401 18.09 8.97 0.13
N PRO A 402 17.88 8.99 -1.19
CA PRO A 402 18.99 8.87 -2.15
C PRO A 402 19.98 10.03 -2.11
N ARG A 403 19.66 11.14 -1.44
CA ARG A 403 20.55 12.31 -1.29
C ARG A 403 21.70 12.03 -0.32
N LEU A 404 21.57 11.03 0.54
CA LEU A 404 22.57 10.67 1.58
C LEU A 404 23.75 9.83 1.05
N ASP A 405 23.74 9.42 -0.24
CA ASP A 405 24.84 8.71 -0.92
C ASP A 405 25.83 9.65 -1.62
#